data_93ea355fa1cc33dbfcd80d36d24cd64c
#
_entry.id   93ea355fa1cc33dbfcd80d36d24cd64c
#
_cell.length_a   1.000
_cell.length_b   1.000
_cell.length_c   1.000
_cell.angle_alpha   90.00
_cell.angle_beta   90.00
_cell.angle_gamma   90.00
#
_symmetry.space_group_name_H-M   'P 1'
#
loop_
_entity.id
_entity.type
_entity.pdbx_description
1 polymer ?
#
loop_
_entity_poly.entity_id
_entity_poly.type
_entity_poly.pdbx_seq_one_letter_code
_entity_poly.pdbx_strand_id
1 'polypeptide(L)'
;MQETETRGGWLSREQLRDARERLPILYVNLVPVRVDERSQVTQIGLLLRASDDGQIQRELVSGRVLYHERLRDAVLRHVERDLGPMALPQVPIAPQPFAVAEYFPTPGVTPFHDPRQHAVALGYVVVLMGDCQPQGNALDLAWLSPSEARDLAATPEMAGGHGVLLRQALAHLGHPV
;
A
#
# COMPACT_ATOMS: atom_id res chain seq x y z
N MET A 1 -20.55 -30.88 5.62
CA MET A 1 -19.65 -29.88 6.26
C MET A 1 -18.43 -29.77 5.36
N GLN A 2 -18.41 -28.79 4.45
CA GLN A 2 -17.28 -28.59 3.55
C GLN A 2 -16.17 -27.92 4.33
N GLU A 3 -15.11 -28.66 4.60
CA GLU A 3 -13.82 -28.08 4.95
C GLU A 3 -13.38 -27.19 3.79
N THR A 4 -13.49 -25.88 3.96
CA THR A 4 -12.88 -24.93 3.06
C THR A 4 -11.37 -25.05 3.27
N GLU A 5 -10.72 -25.84 2.41
CA GLU A 5 -9.24 -25.85 2.32
C GLU A 5 -8.76 -24.41 2.26
N THR A 6 -8.19 -23.93 3.34
CA THR A 6 -7.53 -22.65 3.42
C THR A 6 -6.31 -22.75 2.50
N ARG A 7 -6.41 -22.24 1.28
CA ARG A 7 -5.26 -22.11 0.37
C ARG A 7 -4.15 -21.40 1.14
N GLY A 8 -2.97 -22.01 1.16
CA GLY A 8 -1.84 -21.66 1.99
C GLY A 8 -1.69 -20.17 2.28
N GLY A 9 -1.67 -19.82 3.55
CA GLY A 9 -1.47 -18.46 4.04
C GLY A 9 -2.73 -17.61 4.23
N TRP A 10 -3.90 -18.00 3.71
CA TRP A 10 -5.16 -17.32 3.96
C TRP A 10 -5.76 -17.75 5.30
N LEU A 11 -6.13 -16.76 6.12
CA LEU A 11 -6.77 -16.95 7.40
C LEU A 11 -8.28 -16.67 7.28
N SER A 12 -9.09 -17.40 8.03
CA SER A 12 -10.48 -17.01 8.25
C SER A 12 -10.57 -15.67 8.98
N ARG A 13 -11.75 -15.05 9.02
CA ARG A 13 -11.93 -13.78 9.76
C ARG A 13 -11.59 -13.93 11.24
N GLU A 14 -11.94 -15.05 11.84
CA GLU A 14 -11.67 -15.36 13.24
C GLU A 14 -10.17 -15.56 13.48
N GLN A 15 -9.50 -16.37 12.66
CA GLN A 15 -8.07 -16.60 12.73
C GLN A 15 -7.28 -15.30 12.55
N LEU A 16 -7.70 -14.42 11.60
CA LEU A 16 -7.05 -13.14 11.40
C LEU A 16 -7.23 -12.20 12.60
N ARG A 17 -8.41 -12.19 13.22
CA ARG A 17 -8.66 -11.42 14.44
C ARG A 17 -7.75 -11.90 15.57
N ASP A 18 -7.69 -13.20 15.82
CA ASP A 18 -6.82 -13.79 16.85
C ASP A 18 -5.33 -13.49 16.58
N ALA A 19 -4.88 -13.58 15.34
CA ALA A 19 -3.52 -13.21 14.97
C ALA A 19 -3.22 -11.73 15.23
N ARG A 20 -4.14 -10.82 14.91
CA ARG A 20 -4.01 -9.38 15.15
C ARG A 20 -3.88 -8.99 16.61
N GLU A 21 -4.50 -9.76 17.49
CA GLU A 21 -4.44 -9.54 18.95
C GLU A 21 -3.12 -10.05 19.57
N ARG A 22 -2.39 -10.91 18.88
CA ARG A 22 -1.24 -11.62 19.43
C ARG A 22 0.08 -11.36 18.73
N LEU A 23 0.05 -10.94 17.47
CA LEU A 23 1.22 -10.84 16.62
C LEU A 23 1.23 -9.54 15.83
N PRO A 24 2.41 -8.94 15.60
CA PRO A 24 2.55 -7.93 14.55
C PRO A 24 2.23 -8.55 13.20
N ILE A 25 1.43 -7.85 12.39
CA ILE A 25 1.06 -8.33 11.06
C ILE A 25 1.97 -7.65 10.03
N LEU A 26 2.57 -8.45 9.17
CA LEU A 26 3.42 -7.96 8.09
C LEU A 26 2.58 -7.45 6.92
N TYR A 27 2.85 -6.22 6.49
CA TYR A 27 2.21 -5.54 5.37
C TYR A 27 3.22 -5.04 4.34
N VAL A 28 2.73 -4.77 3.15
CA VAL A 28 3.40 -3.93 2.15
C VAL A 28 2.57 -2.68 1.90
N ASN A 29 3.23 -1.54 1.78
CA ASN A 29 2.65 -0.28 1.31
C ASN A 29 3.35 0.11 0.01
N LEU A 30 2.60 0.27 -1.05
CA LEU A 30 3.13 0.45 -2.39
C LEU A 30 2.80 1.83 -2.92
N VAL A 31 3.80 2.53 -3.41
CA VAL A 31 3.67 3.80 -4.10
C VAL A 31 3.79 3.54 -5.61
N PRO A 32 2.67 3.46 -6.34
CA PRO A 32 2.68 3.29 -7.78
C PRO A 32 3.25 4.55 -8.44
N VAL A 33 4.17 4.38 -9.39
CA VAL A 33 4.75 5.49 -10.13
C VAL A 33 4.78 5.21 -11.63
N ARG A 34 4.78 6.28 -12.43
CA ARG A 34 5.14 6.26 -13.84
C ARG A 34 6.44 7.01 -14.05
N VAL A 35 7.23 6.53 -14.98
CA VAL A 35 8.53 7.10 -15.33
C VAL A 35 8.58 7.47 -16.80
N ASP A 36 9.43 8.44 -17.14
CA ASP A 36 9.77 8.80 -18.51
C ASP A 36 10.87 7.88 -19.09
N GLU A 37 11.31 8.17 -20.31
CA GLU A 37 12.37 7.44 -21.01
C GLU A 37 13.73 7.50 -20.29
N ARG A 38 13.92 8.47 -19.37
CA ARG A 38 15.13 8.64 -18.56
C ARG A 38 14.99 8.01 -17.17
N SER A 39 13.91 7.23 -16.95
CA SER A 39 13.58 6.65 -15.65
C SER A 39 13.31 7.67 -14.54
N GLN A 40 12.95 8.91 -14.90
CA GLN A 40 12.54 9.92 -13.94
C GLN A 40 11.05 9.77 -13.65
N VAL A 41 10.68 9.84 -12.36
CA VAL A 41 9.27 9.75 -11.96
C VAL A 41 8.52 10.98 -12.42
N THR A 42 7.47 10.76 -13.20
CA THR A 42 6.61 11.80 -13.75
C THR A 42 5.24 11.85 -13.07
N GLN A 43 4.76 10.70 -12.58
CA GLN A 43 3.46 10.61 -11.93
C GLN A 43 3.49 9.63 -10.77
N ILE A 44 2.67 9.89 -9.77
CA ILE A 44 2.44 9.06 -8.59
C ILE A 44 0.96 8.71 -8.53
N GLY A 45 0.66 7.42 -8.36
CA GLY A 45 -0.69 6.90 -8.28
C GLY A 45 -1.20 6.84 -6.84
N LEU A 46 -2.39 7.38 -6.59
CA LEU A 46 -3.08 7.29 -5.31
C LEU A 46 -4.50 6.77 -5.53
N LEU A 47 -4.87 5.77 -4.74
CA LEU A 47 -6.24 5.25 -4.73
C LEU A 47 -7.16 6.18 -3.95
N LEU A 48 -8.40 6.27 -4.38
CA LEU A 48 -9.49 6.88 -3.65
C LEU A 48 -10.41 5.77 -3.13
N ARG A 49 -10.64 5.72 -1.83
CA ARG A 49 -11.53 4.73 -1.20
C ARG A 49 -12.50 5.39 -0.23
N ALA A 50 -13.65 4.75 -0.05
CA ALA A 50 -14.53 5.04 1.08
C ALA A 50 -14.11 4.15 2.26
N SER A 51 -13.87 4.77 3.41
CA SER A 51 -13.68 4.06 4.68
C SER A 51 -15.01 3.51 5.20
N ASP A 52 -14.94 2.62 6.20
CA ASP A 52 -16.14 1.99 6.79
C ASP A 52 -17.14 2.99 7.40
N ASP A 53 -16.64 4.16 7.81
CA ASP A 53 -17.46 5.29 8.31
C ASP A 53 -17.97 6.22 7.20
N GLY A 54 -17.72 5.87 5.93
CA GLY A 54 -18.17 6.62 4.76
C GLY A 54 -17.31 7.81 4.38
N GLN A 55 -16.18 8.04 5.04
CA GLN A 55 -15.24 9.08 4.63
C GLN A 55 -14.47 8.63 3.39
N ILE A 56 -14.30 9.56 2.45
CA ILE A 56 -13.51 9.33 1.25
C ILE A 56 -12.07 9.80 1.52
N GLN A 57 -11.12 8.88 1.36
CA GLN A 57 -9.71 9.12 1.64
C GLN A 57 -8.83 8.62 0.50
N ARG A 58 -7.68 9.25 0.38
CA ARG A 58 -6.63 8.78 -0.52
C ARG A 58 -5.70 7.83 0.20
N GLU A 59 -5.33 6.76 -0.50
CA GLU A 59 -4.52 5.68 0.07
C GLU A 59 -3.45 5.22 -0.92
N LEU A 60 -2.38 4.67 -0.35
CA LEU A 60 -1.44 3.84 -1.09
C LEU A 60 -2.05 2.45 -1.30
N VAL A 61 -1.57 1.72 -2.30
CA VAL A 61 -1.86 0.29 -2.42
C VAL A 61 -1.24 -0.39 -1.21
N SER A 62 -2.04 -1.15 -0.47
CA SER A 62 -1.61 -1.72 0.81
C SER A 62 -2.24 -3.08 1.04
N GLY A 63 -1.51 -3.97 1.70
CA GLY A 63 -2.09 -5.23 2.10
C GLY A 63 -1.11 -6.16 2.81
N ARG A 64 -1.68 -7.19 3.42
CA ARG A 64 -0.97 -8.17 4.21
C ARG A 64 -0.13 -9.09 3.34
N VAL A 65 1.08 -9.42 3.82
CA VAL A 65 1.89 -10.52 3.30
C VAL A 65 1.35 -11.83 3.88
N LEU A 66 1.18 -12.84 3.04
CA LEU A 66 0.67 -14.14 3.46
C LEU A 66 1.80 -15.02 4.00
N TYR A 67 1.44 -16.01 4.82
CA TYR A 67 2.38 -17.01 5.25
C TYR A 67 3.00 -17.74 4.05
N HIS A 68 4.33 -17.89 4.07
CA HIS A 68 5.12 -18.54 3.00
C HIS A 68 5.07 -17.81 1.63
N GLU A 69 4.67 -16.54 1.61
CA GLU A 69 4.65 -15.69 0.43
C GLU A 69 5.92 -14.83 0.37
N ARG A 70 6.57 -14.78 -0.79
CA ARG A 70 7.69 -13.85 -0.99
C ARG A 70 7.16 -12.41 -1.06
N LEU A 71 7.96 -11.45 -0.59
CA LEU A 71 7.60 -10.02 -0.64
C LEU A 71 7.26 -9.57 -2.07
N ARG A 72 8.06 -10.03 -3.05
CA ARG A 72 7.79 -9.75 -4.45
C ARG A 72 6.40 -10.22 -4.89
N ASP A 73 6.00 -11.41 -4.49
CA ASP A 73 4.70 -12.00 -4.87
C ASP A 73 3.55 -11.26 -4.18
N ALA A 74 3.73 -10.83 -2.93
CA ALA A 74 2.78 -9.98 -2.23
C ALA A 74 2.60 -8.63 -2.94
N VAL A 75 3.70 -7.99 -3.36
CA VAL A 75 3.66 -6.74 -4.15
C VAL A 75 2.86 -6.93 -5.43
N LEU A 76 3.18 -7.96 -6.23
CA LEU A 76 2.48 -8.25 -7.48
C LEU A 76 0.99 -8.53 -7.25
N ARG A 77 0.65 -9.32 -6.25
CA ARG A 77 -0.73 -9.68 -5.90
C ARG A 77 -1.55 -8.46 -5.50
N HIS A 78 -1.00 -7.55 -4.69
CA HIS A 78 -1.71 -6.34 -4.28
C HIS A 78 -1.85 -5.32 -5.40
N VAL A 79 -0.85 -5.19 -6.27
CA VAL A 79 -0.98 -4.36 -7.49
C VAL A 79 -2.10 -4.90 -8.39
N GLU A 80 -2.13 -6.20 -8.66
CA GLU A 80 -3.17 -6.80 -9.50
C GLU A 80 -4.56 -6.66 -8.86
N ARG A 81 -4.67 -6.88 -7.55
CA ARG A 81 -5.94 -6.75 -6.82
C ARG A 81 -6.53 -5.34 -6.92
N ASP A 82 -5.70 -4.30 -6.79
CA ASP A 82 -6.18 -2.92 -6.69
C ASP A 82 -6.15 -2.16 -8.02
N LEU A 83 -5.22 -2.51 -8.92
CA LEU A 83 -4.96 -1.77 -10.17
C LEU A 83 -5.20 -2.60 -11.43
N GLY A 84 -5.56 -3.86 -11.26
CA GLY A 84 -5.90 -4.77 -12.35
C GLY A 84 -4.70 -5.50 -12.97
N PRO A 85 -4.99 -6.56 -13.77
CA PRO A 85 -3.96 -7.45 -14.32
C PRO A 85 -3.10 -6.80 -15.42
N MET A 86 -3.55 -5.68 -15.98
CA MET A 86 -2.84 -4.97 -17.05
C MET A 86 -1.92 -3.86 -16.53
N ALA A 87 -1.76 -3.72 -15.21
CA ALA A 87 -0.91 -2.68 -14.61
C ALA A 87 0.58 -2.87 -14.92
N LEU A 88 1.03 -4.08 -15.20
CA LEU A 88 2.40 -4.46 -15.61
C LEU A 88 3.48 -3.87 -14.67
N PRO A 89 3.48 -4.27 -13.38
CA PRO A 89 4.46 -3.77 -12.43
C PRO A 89 5.87 -4.28 -12.71
N GLN A 90 6.84 -3.37 -12.62
CA GLN A 90 8.26 -3.69 -12.66
C GLN A 90 8.77 -3.91 -11.24
N VAL A 91 8.92 -5.16 -10.83
CA VAL A 91 9.37 -5.53 -9.48
C VAL A 91 10.60 -6.41 -9.57
N PRO A 92 11.74 -6.02 -8.98
CA PRO A 92 12.95 -6.84 -8.98
C PRO A 92 12.73 -8.15 -8.22
N ILE A 93 13.62 -9.12 -8.42
CA ILE A 93 13.55 -10.44 -7.75
C ILE A 93 13.62 -10.28 -6.23
N ALA A 94 14.47 -9.36 -5.75
CA ALA A 94 14.62 -9.02 -4.33
C ALA A 94 14.34 -7.53 -4.13
N PRO A 95 13.06 -7.12 -3.97
CA PRO A 95 12.70 -5.73 -3.82
C PRO A 95 13.24 -5.18 -2.49
N GLN A 96 13.78 -3.96 -2.53
CA GLN A 96 14.26 -3.26 -1.34
C GLN A 96 13.24 -2.21 -0.91
N PRO A 97 12.80 -2.21 0.35
CA PRO A 97 11.90 -1.19 0.84
C PRO A 97 12.64 0.15 1.00
N PHE A 98 11.97 1.25 0.70
CA PHE A 98 12.49 2.60 0.99
C PHE A 98 12.24 3.01 2.45
N ALA A 99 11.27 2.40 3.10
CA ALA A 99 10.90 2.69 4.48
C ALA A 99 10.27 1.48 5.17
N VAL A 100 10.32 1.50 6.49
CA VAL A 100 9.55 0.61 7.38
C VAL A 100 8.62 1.48 8.21
N ALA A 101 7.33 1.15 8.23
CA ALA A 101 6.31 1.86 9.00
C ALA A 101 5.70 0.92 10.04
N GLU A 102 5.67 1.37 11.29
CA GLU A 102 5.04 0.64 12.39
C GLU A 102 3.69 1.27 12.73
N TYR A 103 2.62 0.52 12.45
CA TYR A 103 1.24 0.91 12.75
C TYR A 103 0.82 0.36 14.11
N PHE A 104 0.26 1.21 14.95
CA PHE A 104 -0.25 0.81 16.26
C PHE A 104 -1.74 1.11 16.40
N PRO A 105 -2.49 0.29 17.18
CA PRO A 105 -3.89 0.57 17.49
C PRO A 105 -4.06 1.72 18.47
N THR A 106 -2.99 2.09 19.21
CA THR A 106 -2.97 3.25 20.11
C THR A 106 -2.49 4.48 19.34
N PRO A 107 -3.30 5.55 19.24
CA PRO A 107 -2.89 6.79 18.61
C PRO A 107 -1.68 7.43 19.30
N GLY A 108 -0.78 8.04 18.51
CA GLY A 108 0.34 8.82 19.02
C GLY A 108 1.60 8.03 19.38
N VAL A 109 1.61 6.71 19.23
CA VAL A 109 2.83 5.90 19.41
C VAL A 109 3.82 6.16 18.27
N THR A 110 3.32 6.18 17.05
CA THR A 110 4.04 6.58 15.82
C THR A 110 3.13 7.47 14.98
N PRO A 111 3.61 8.09 13.89
CA PRO A 111 2.74 8.77 12.93
C PRO A 111 1.76 7.84 12.19
N PHE A 112 1.95 6.53 12.32
CA PHE A 112 1.14 5.52 11.63
C PHE A 112 0.14 4.91 12.62
N HIS A 113 -1.14 4.93 12.25
CA HIS A 113 -2.22 4.43 13.10
C HIS A 113 -3.12 3.48 12.33
N ASP A 114 -3.37 2.30 12.90
CA ASP A 114 -4.40 1.36 12.45
C ASP A 114 -5.16 0.84 13.67
N PRO A 115 -6.43 1.24 13.87
CA PRO A 115 -7.18 0.86 15.08
C PRO A 115 -7.42 -0.65 15.21
N ARG A 116 -7.18 -1.42 14.14
CA ARG A 116 -7.43 -2.87 14.10
C ARG A 116 -6.26 -3.71 14.59
N GLN A 117 -5.00 -3.18 14.56
CA GLN A 117 -3.83 -4.06 14.69
C GLN A 117 -2.52 -3.31 14.93
N HIS A 118 -1.55 -4.03 15.49
CA HIS A 118 -0.13 -3.73 15.32
C HIS A 118 0.33 -4.31 13.99
N ALA A 119 0.84 -3.48 13.09
CA ALA A 119 1.38 -3.93 11.81
C ALA A 119 2.76 -3.33 11.54
N VAL A 120 3.60 -4.10 10.87
CA VAL A 120 4.87 -3.63 10.32
C VAL A 120 4.75 -3.65 8.80
N ALA A 121 4.80 -2.48 8.19
CA ALA A 121 4.67 -2.33 6.76
C ALA A 121 6.00 -1.96 6.10
N LEU A 122 6.31 -2.67 5.02
CA LEU A 122 7.46 -2.37 4.15
C LEU A 122 6.98 -1.50 2.99
N GLY A 123 7.56 -0.30 2.86
CA GLY A 123 7.22 0.65 1.81
C GLY A 123 8.04 0.41 0.54
N TYR A 124 7.37 0.25 -0.60
CA TYR A 124 8.01 0.07 -1.91
C TYR A 124 7.50 1.08 -2.92
N VAL A 125 8.42 1.61 -3.73
CA VAL A 125 8.07 2.29 -4.98
C VAL A 125 7.95 1.24 -6.07
N VAL A 126 6.85 1.27 -6.82
CA VAL A 126 6.56 0.29 -7.88
C VAL A 126 6.29 1.02 -9.19
N VAL A 127 7.18 0.84 -10.17
CA VAL A 127 6.98 1.37 -11.52
C VAL A 127 5.92 0.55 -12.24
N LEU A 128 4.89 1.22 -12.77
CA LEU A 128 3.81 0.59 -13.54
C LEU A 128 3.91 1.02 -15.00
N MET A 129 4.03 0.05 -15.89
CA MET A 129 4.20 0.27 -17.34
C MET A 129 2.90 0.11 -18.11
N GLY A 130 1.87 -0.44 -17.49
CA GLY A 130 0.64 -0.80 -18.16
C GLY A 130 -0.55 0.09 -17.83
N ASP A 131 -1.72 -0.37 -18.29
CA ASP A 131 -3.00 0.28 -18.01
C ASP A 131 -3.52 -0.13 -16.63
N CYS A 132 -3.73 0.86 -15.78
CA CYS A 132 -4.19 0.67 -14.42
C CYS A 132 -5.67 1.01 -14.32
N GLN A 133 -6.45 0.04 -13.87
CA GLN A 133 -7.89 0.18 -13.64
C GLN A 133 -8.18 -0.05 -12.16
N PRO A 134 -8.75 0.92 -11.42
CA PRO A 134 -9.10 0.71 -10.02
C PRO A 134 -10.07 -0.46 -9.90
N GLN A 135 -9.79 -1.37 -8.95
CA GLN A 135 -10.53 -2.60 -8.74
C GLN A 135 -11.12 -2.64 -7.33
N GLY A 136 -12.04 -3.60 -7.11
CA GLY A 136 -12.62 -3.87 -5.80
C GLY A 136 -13.36 -2.66 -5.22
N ASN A 137 -12.99 -2.24 -4.03
CA ASN A 137 -13.59 -1.09 -3.34
C ASN A 137 -12.90 0.25 -3.63
N ALA A 138 -11.92 0.28 -4.53
CA ALA A 138 -11.33 1.52 -5.00
C ALA A 138 -12.32 2.27 -5.90
N LEU A 139 -12.60 3.52 -5.56
CA LEU A 139 -13.52 4.38 -6.30
C LEU A 139 -12.85 5.02 -7.51
N ASP A 140 -11.56 5.32 -7.39
CA ASP A 140 -10.77 5.98 -8.42
C ASP A 140 -9.27 5.75 -8.20
N LEU A 141 -8.48 6.03 -9.24
CA LEU A 141 -7.03 6.11 -9.21
C LEU A 141 -6.60 7.45 -9.80
N ALA A 142 -6.02 8.31 -8.99
CA ALA A 142 -5.47 9.58 -9.45
C ALA A 142 -3.97 9.44 -9.74
N TRP A 143 -3.55 9.96 -10.89
CA TRP A 143 -2.16 10.13 -11.25
C TRP A 143 -1.77 11.59 -11.07
N LEU A 144 -0.89 11.86 -10.13
CA LEU A 144 -0.46 13.19 -9.71
C LEU A 144 1.00 13.42 -10.09
N SER A 145 1.38 14.65 -10.41
CA SER A 145 2.77 15.04 -10.47
C SER A 145 3.43 14.92 -9.08
N PRO A 146 4.76 14.80 -8.99
CA PRO A 146 5.44 14.76 -7.68
C PRO A 146 5.11 15.97 -6.78
N SER A 147 4.94 17.18 -7.37
CA SER A 147 4.56 18.37 -6.61
C SER A 147 3.14 18.31 -6.05
N GLU A 148 2.16 17.87 -6.86
CA GLU A 148 0.78 17.68 -6.40
C GLU A 148 0.68 16.60 -5.33
N ALA A 149 1.42 15.49 -5.51
CA ALA A 149 1.48 14.41 -4.52
C ALA A 149 2.09 14.88 -3.19
N ARG A 150 3.12 15.72 -3.23
CA ARG A 150 3.73 16.34 -2.04
C ARG A 150 2.73 17.21 -1.29
N ASP A 151 2.02 18.07 -2.01
CA ASP A 151 1.05 18.99 -1.41
C ASP A 151 -0.10 18.20 -0.77
N LEU A 152 -0.60 17.17 -1.45
CA LEU A 152 -1.64 16.29 -0.95
C LEU A 152 -1.17 15.46 0.28
N ALA A 153 0.09 15.03 0.31
CA ALA A 153 0.66 14.26 1.43
C ALA A 153 0.63 15.00 2.77
N ALA A 154 0.52 16.33 2.75
CA ALA A 154 0.41 17.18 3.94
C ALA A 154 -1.04 17.39 4.40
N THR A 155 -2.02 16.92 3.64
CA THR A 155 -3.45 17.12 3.94
C THR A 155 -4.05 15.97 4.73
N PRO A 156 -5.19 16.17 5.42
CA PRO A 156 -5.91 15.11 6.11
C PRO A 156 -6.64 14.13 5.16
N GLU A 157 -6.58 14.35 3.85
CA GLU A 157 -7.15 13.42 2.84
C GLU A 157 -6.42 12.08 2.78
N MET A 158 -5.15 12.03 3.24
CA MET A 158 -4.36 10.81 3.29
C MET A 158 -4.66 10.00 4.56
N ALA A 159 -5.09 8.76 4.38
CA ALA A 159 -5.46 7.86 5.47
C ALA A 159 -4.24 7.40 6.29
N GLY A 160 -4.42 7.21 7.60
CA GLY A 160 -3.63 6.33 8.48
C GLY A 160 -2.11 6.52 8.47
N GLY A 161 -1.59 7.71 8.14
CA GLY A 161 -0.15 7.95 8.04
C GLY A 161 0.43 7.71 6.63
N HIS A 162 -0.39 7.35 5.64
CA HIS A 162 0.06 7.19 4.24
C HIS A 162 0.69 8.46 3.67
N GLY A 163 0.28 9.66 4.14
CA GLY A 163 0.92 10.92 3.78
C GLY A 163 2.39 11.00 4.21
N VAL A 164 2.72 10.45 5.38
CA VAL A 164 4.10 10.37 5.87
C VAL A 164 4.94 9.46 4.97
N LEU A 165 4.41 8.27 4.64
CA LEU A 165 5.07 7.34 3.71
C LEU A 165 5.25 7.94 2.32
N LEU A 166 4.25 8.66 1.82
CA LEU A 166 4.33 9.32 0.52
C LEU A 166 5.44 10.38 0.49
N ARG A 167 5.58 11.18 1.55
CA ARG A 167 6.71 12.13 1.67
C ARG A 167 8.06 11.41 1.70
N GLN A 168 8.18 10.32 2.43
CA GLN A 168 9.41 9.51 2.46
C GLN A 168 9.74 8.92 1.08
N ALA A 169 8.73 8.45 0.34
CA ALA A 169 8.90 7.97 -1.02
C ALA A 169 9.36 9.09 -1.97
N LEU A 170 8.76 10.27 -1.88
CA LEU A 170 9.16 11.44 -2.66
C LEU A 170 10.61 11.83 -2.39
N ALA A 171 11.03 11.87 -1.12
CA ALA A 171 12.41 12.15 -0.76
C ALA A 171 13.36 11.07 -1.30
N HIS A 172 12.98 9.79 -1.21
CA HIS A 172 13.74 8.67 -1.78
C HIS A 172 13.92 8.79 -3.31
N LEU A 173 12.91 9.32 -3.98
CA LEU A 173 12.90 9.54 -5.43
C LEU A 173 13.60 10.85 -5.87
N GLY A 174 14.20 11.60 -4.93
CA GLY A 174 14.87 12.85 -5.22
C GLY A 174 13.96 14.07 -5.34
N HIS A 175 12.73 13.99 -4.86
CA HIS A 175 11.77 15.08 -4.76
C HIS A 175 11.60 15.49 -3.29
N PRO A 176 12.57 16.24 -2.70
CA PRO A 176 12.51 16.60 -1.27
C PRO A 176 11.28 17.45 -0.95
N VAL A 177 10.79 17.31 0.28
CA VAL A 177 9.62 17.99 0.85
C VAL A 177 10.02 19.21 1.63
#